data_d0c3f5fabd13d618afe2a70f802e728a
#
_entry.id   d0c3f5fabd13d618afe2a70f802e728a
#
_cell.length_a   1.000
_cell.length_b   1.000
_cell.length_c   1.000
_cell.angle_alpha   90.00
_cell.angle_beta   90.00
_cell.angle_gamma   90.00
#
_symmetry.space_group_name_H-M   'P 1'
#
loop_
_entity.id
_entity.type
_entity.pdbx_description
1 polymer ?
#
loop_
_entity_poly.entity_id
_entity_poly.type
_entity_poly.pdbx_seq_one_letter_code
_entity_poly.pdbx_strand_id
1 'polypeptide(L)'
;QEKKTAIVDKSLLTKFKQYVDAGYRDGIFGLSRYKHDNGTIGKLERFLTIFHKRTCTYKDFDEVMLMQFREFVQNEYQYVEKHPKIYEHLHRRDIPTERRKANTVANEMQVLRAFFTELEDTEEISRSPFRKISRDRRLILTKKKYDDPVFLRREEFEAIRDFEPVQTLVETKEAFLLHCALGCRIGDFQKFTMDNVSVSEDGIPYIHYLPEKTKGTQKDNSEVVTPLVRYALDIIKRTQFNLPILKYPSGKSGYNKKIKQLLQAAG
;
A
#
# COMPACT_ATOMS: atom_id res chain seq x y z
N GLN A 1 -35.93 -14.81 36.13
CA GLN A 1 -34.92 -13.93 35.50
C GLN A 1 -34.74 -14.38 34.07
N GLU A 2 -35.43 -13.73 33.12
CA GLU A 2 -35.24 -13.91 31.70
C GLU A 2 -33.84 -13.39 31.31
N LYS A 3 -33.00 -14.31 30.85
CA LYS A 3 -31.74 -13.95 30.19
C LYS A 3 -32.09 -13.17 28.94
N LYS A 4 -31.93 -11.83 28.96
CA LYS A 4 -31.89 -11.02 27.75
C LYS A 4 -30.77 -11.58 26.86
N THR A 5 -31.13 -12.39 25.88
CA THR A 5 -30.24 -12.80 24.79
C THR A 5 -29.83 -11.52 24.12
N ALA A 6 -28.54 -11.15 24.18
CA ALA A 6 -28.00 -10.02 23.46
C ALA A 6 -28.32 -10.21 21.96
N ILE A 7 -29.06 -9.26 21.39
CA ILE A 7 -29.33 -9.23 19.95
C ILE A 7 -27.97 -9.07 19.26
N VAL A 8 -27.47 -10.15 18.71
CA VAL A 8 -26.23 -10.11 17.91
C VAL A 8 -26.52 -9.25 16.69
N ASP A 9 -25.93 -8.08 16.64
CA ASP A 9 -26.02 -7.21 15.49
C ASP A 9 -25.40 -7.93 14.25
N LYS A 10 -26.28 -8.32 13.32
CA LYS A 10 -25.91 -9.03 12.08
C LYS A 10 -25.66 -8.08 10.92
N SER A 11 -25.54 -6.79 11.17
CA SER A 11 -25.27 -5.84 10.09
C SER A 11 -23.93 -6.16 9.43
N LEU A 12 -23.88 -6.00 8.12
CA LEU A 12 -22.68 -6.21 7.32
C LEU A 12 -21.50 -5.36 7.82
N LEU A 13 -21.76 -4.09 8.13
CA LEU A 13 -20.73 -3.14 8.57
C LEU A 13 -20.18 -3.51 9.94
N THR A 14 -21.05 -3.87 10.90
CA THR A 14 -20.61 -4.26 12.25
C THR A 14 -19.74 -5.51 12.20
N LYS A 15 -20.15 -6.52 11.45
CA LYS A 15 -19.36 -7.74 11.30
C LYS A 15 -18.02 -7.48 10.60
N PHE A 16 -18.01 -6.67 9.54
CA PHE A 16 -16.78 -6.35 8.85
C PHE A 16 -15.81 -5.59 9.76
N LYS A 17 -16.31 -4.63 10.53
CA LYS A 17 -15.50 -3.90 11.51
C LYS A 17 -14.94 -4.83 12.58
N GLN A 18 -15.74 -5.74 13.13
CA GLN A 18 -15.29 -6.75 14.11
C GLN A 18 -14.14 -7.60 13.56
N TYR A 19 -14.24 -8.05 12.31
CA TYR A 19 -13.17 -8.81 11.63
C TYR A 19 -11.88 -8.00 11.54
N VAL A 20 -11.96 -6.74 11.10
CA VAL A 20 -10.78 -5.87 10.93
C VAL A 20 -10.15 -5.52 12.27
N ASP A 21 -10.97 -5.20 13.29
CA ASP A 21 -10.50 -4.85 14.63
C ASP A 21 -9.87 -6.08 15.33
N ALA A 22 -10.46 -7.27 15.18
CA ALA A 22 -9.91 -8.52 15.72
C ALA A 22 -8.55 -8.84 15.07
N GLY A 23 -8.46 -8.80 13.73
CA GLY A 23 -7.22 -9.07 13.04
C GLY A 23 -6.08 -8.12 13.40
N TYR A 24 -6.38 -6.85 13.71
CA TYR A 24 -5.39 -5.89 14.19
C TYR A 24 -4.99 -6.15 15.65
N ARG A 25 -5.96 -6.36 16.54
CA ARG A 25 -5.72 -6.66 17.96
C ARG A 25 -4.88 -7.91 18.15
N ASP A 26 -5.14 -8.94 17.35
CA ASP A 26 -4.48 -10.24 17.45
C ASP A 26 -3.15 -10.27 16.68
N GLY A 27 -2.69 -9.13 16.14
CA GLY A 27 -1.41 -8.98 15.45
C GLY A 27 -1.34 -9.61 14.04
N ILE A 28 -2.47 -10.11 13.52
CA ILE A 28 -2.57 -10.70 12.18
C ILE A 28 -2.45 -9.60 11.11
N PHE A 29 -3.01 -8.41 11.39
CA PHE A 29 -2.97 -7.26 10.50
C PHE A 29 -2.02 -6.19 11.04
N GLY A 30 -1.06 -5.76 10.22
CA GLY A 30 -0.27 -4.58 10.53
C GLY A 30 -1.10 -3.28 10.40
N LEU A 31 -0.63 -2.19 11.04
CA LEU A 31 -1.31 -0.89 11.06
C LEU A 31 -1.70 -0.37 9.66
N SER A 32 -0.85 -0.60 8.65
CA SER A 32 -1.13 -0.16 7.27
C SER A 32 -2.35 -0.87 6.68
N ARG A 33 -2.45 -2.19 6.90
CA ARG A 33 -3.60 -2.99 6.47
C ARG A 33 -4.85 -2.56 7.24
N TYR A 34 -4.77 -2.43 8.56
CA TYR A 34 -5.87 -1.97 9.40
C TYR A 34 -6.47 -0.65 8.90
N LYS A 35 -5.62 0.35 8.60
CA LYS A 35 -6.07 1.64 8.05
C LYS A 35 -6.72 1.49 6.68
N HIS A 36 -6.14 0.67 5.81
CA HIS A 36 -6.69 0.43 4.47
C HIS A 36 -8.06 -0.25 4.53
N ASP A 37 -8.19 -1.30 5.35
CA ASP A 37 -9.41 -2.08 5.47
C ASP A 37 -10.55 -1.24 6.10
N ASN A 38 -10.24 -0.38 7.10
CA ASN A 38 -11.20 0.62 7.61
C ASN A 38 -11.62 1.63 6.52
N GLY A 39 -10.71 2.01 5.61
CA GLY A 39 -11.05 2.82 4.45
C GLY A 39 -12.05 2.13 3.51
N THR A 40 -11.94 0.81 3.35
CA THR A 40 -12.90 0.00 2.57
C THR A 40 -14.26 -0.07 3.28
N ILE A 41 -14.29 -0.24 4.61
CA ILE A 41 -15.53 -0.20 5.41
C ILE A 41 -16.24 1.14 5.23
N GLY A 42 -15.52 2.26 5.31
CA GLY A 42 -16.11 3.59 5.08
C GLY A 42 -16.71 3.76 3.68
N LYS A 43 -16.09 3.18 2.64
CA LYS A 43 -16.67 3.17 1.28
C LYS A 43 -17.94 2.31 1.22
N LEU A 44 -17.91 1.16 1.88
CA LEU A 44 -19.09 0.28 1.94
C LEU A 44 -20.25 0.95 2.69
N GLU A 45 -19.98 1.65 3.79
CA GLU A 45 -20.98 2.42 4.53
C GLU A 45 -21.64 3.50 3.66
N ARG A 46 -20.84 4.28 2.91
CA ARG A 46 -21.37 5.29 2.00
C ARG A 46 -22.20 4.67 0.88
N PHE A 47 -21.74 3.55 0.30
CA PHE A 47 -22.50 2.78 -0.68
C PHE A 47 -23.87 2.36 -0.14
N LEU A 48 -23.89 1.70 1.02
CA LEU A 48 -25.13 1.22 1.64
C LEU A 48 -26.06 2.39 2.00
N THR A 49 -25.52 3.54 2.37
CA THR A 49 -26.28 4.74 2.69
C THR A 49 -26.91 5.35 1.43
N ILE A 50 -26.12 5.56 0.38
CA ILE A 50 -26.56 6.19 -0.87
C ILE A 50 -27.62 5.34 -1.59
N PHE A 51 -27.46 4.01 -1.56
CA PHE A 51 -28.39 3.09 -2.22
C PHE A 51 -29.49 2.54 -1.27
N HIS A 52 -29.68 3.18 -0.10
CA HIS A 52 -30.73 2.82 0.87
C HIS A 52 -30.71 1.35 1.31
N LYS A 53 -29.50 0.76 1.45
CA LYS A 53 -29.27 -0.66 1.83
C LYS A 53 -28.69 -0.82 3.23
N ARG A 54 -28.92 0.13 4.16
CA ARG A 54 -28.33 0.09 5.51
C ARG A 54 -28.73 -1.11 6.35
N THR A 55 -29.88 -1.71 6.09
CA THR A 55 -30.36 -2.93 6.77
C THR A 55 -29.78 -4.21 6.18
N CYS A 56 -28.92 -4.12 5.16
CA CYS A 56 -28.27 -5.27 4.56
C CYS A 56 -27.42 -6.02 5.57
N THR A 57 -27.68 -7.32 5.70
CA THR A 57 -26.83 -8.23 6.46
C THR A 57 -25.73 -8.82 5.56
N TYR A 58 -24.72 -9.42 6.18
CA TYR A 58 -23.68 -10.10 5.38
C TYR A 58 -24.21 -11.33 4.60
N LYS A 59 -25.41 -11.84 4.97
CA LYS A 59 -26.07 -12.94 4.26
C LYS A 59 -26.80 -12.48 3.00
N ASP A 60 -27.20 -11.20 2.96
CA ASP A 60 -27.93 -10.59 1.84
C ASP A 60 -27.01 -10.08 0.75
N PHE A 61 -25.69 -10.05 1.01
CA PHE A 61 -24.70 -9.52 0.06
C PHE A 61 -24.42 -10.52 -1.06
N ASP A 62 -25.02 -10.28 -2.20
CA ASP A 62 -24.99 -11.15 -3.36
C ASP A 62 -24.08 -10.66 -4.50
N GLU A 63 -24.11 -11.31 -5.64
CA GLU A 63 -23.35 -10.95 -6.84
C GLU A 63 -23.72 -9.55 -7.35
N VAL A 64 -25.01 -9.20 -7.33
CA VAL A 64 -25.48 -7.90 -7.83
C VAL A 64 -24.90 -6.79 -6.97
N MET A 65 -24.92 -6.97 -5.65
CA MET A 65 -24.32 -6.02 -4.71
C MET A 65 -22.81 -5.92 -4.86
N LEU A 66 -22.10 -7.03 -5.12
CA LEU A 66 -20.67 -7.00 -5.41
C LEU A 66 -20.37 -6.13 -6.64
N MET A 67 -21.13 -6.29 -7.73
CA MET A 67 -20.93 -5.51 -8.95
C MET A 67 -21.28 -4.05 -8.74
N GLN A 68 -22.38 -3.76 -8.04
CA GLN A 68 -22.79 -2.40 -7.70
C GLN A 68 -21.79 -1.70 -6.79
N PHE A 69 -21.26 -2.38 -5.79
CA PHE A 69 -20.23 -1.83 -4.91
C PHE A 69 -18.93 -1.54 -5.68
N ARG A 70 -18.49 -2.45 -6.54
CA ARG A 70 -17.35 -2.21 -7.41
C ARG A 70 -17.53 -0.97 -8.27
N GLU A 71 -18.68 -0.84 -8.93
CA GLU A 71 -19.01 0.31 -9.78
C GLU A 71 -19.05 1.61 -8.97
N PHE A 72 -19.67 1.57 -7.80
CA PHE A 72 -19.67 2.68 -6.85
C PHE A 72 -18.24 3.09 -6.47
N VAL A 73 -17.40 2.16 -6.03
CA VAL A 73 -16.01 2.45 -5.65
C VAL A 73 -15.26 3.11 -6.80
N GLN A 74 -15.46 2.64 -8.03
CA GLN A 74 -14.79 3.18 -9.21
C GLN A 74 -15.21 4.63 -9.52
N ASN A 75 -16.49 4.93 -9.36
CA ASN A 75 -17.11 6.19 -9.79
C ASN A 75 -17.63 7.02 -8.60
N GLU A 76 -17.16 6.79 -7.40
CA GLU A 76 -17.63 7.44 -6.17
C GLU A 76 -17.59 8.97 -6.25
N TYR A 77 -16.67 9.56 -7.02
CA TYR A 77 -16.56 11.02 -7.22
C TYR A 77 -17.86 11.64 -7.76
N GLN A 78 -18.68 10.90 -8.50
CA GLN A 78 -19.95 11.38 -9.05
C GLN A 78 -21.06 11.58 -8.00
N TYR A 79 -20.87 11.01 -6.82
CA TYR A 79 -21.83 11.05 -5.71
C TYR A 79 -21.52 12.15 -4.69
N VAL A 80 -20.31 12.73 -4.73
CA VAL A 80 -19.87 13.74 -3.75
C VAL A 80 -20.78 14.96 -3.76
N GLU A 81 -21.02 15.54 -4.93
CA GLU A 81 -21.88 16.73 -5.07
C GLU A 81 -23.36 16.42 -4.83
N LYS A 82 -23.80 15.19 -5.16
CA LYS A 82 -25.20 14.76 -4.98
C LYS A 82 -25.55 14.46 -3.52
N HIS A 83 -24.56 14.10 -2.71
CA HIS A 83 -24.74 13.68 -1.32
C HIS A 83 -23.76 14.36 -0.37
N PRO A 84 -23.63 15.71 -0.35
CA PRO A 84 -22.55 16.41 0.37
C PRO A 84 -22.48 16.04 1.85
N LYS A 85 -23.63 15.85 2.52
CA LYS A 85 -23.68 15.46 3.94
C LYS A 85 -23.00 14.13 4.26
N ILE A 86 -22.87 13.22 3.28
CA ILE A 86 -22.21 11.93 3.46
C ILE A 86 -20.67 12.09 3.46
N TYR A 87 -20.15 13.15 2.84
CA TYR A 87 -18.73 13.39 2.63
C TYR A 87 -18.16 14.52 3.51
N GLU A 88 -19.00 15.32 4.18
CA GLU A 88 -18.59 16.50 4.94
C GLU A 88 -17.61 16.20 6.08
N HIS A 89 -17.67 14.99 6.65
CA HIS A 89 -16.80 14.55 7.74
C HIS A 89 -15.46 13.97 7.28
N LEU A 90 -15.25 13.80 5.97
CA LEU A 90 -14.00 13.28 5.43
C LEU A 90 -12.96 14.38 5.35
N HIS A 91 -11.69 14.01 5.58
CA HIS A 91 -10.61 14.92 5.25
C HIS A 91 -10.61 15.23 3.75
N ARG A 92 -10.27 16.47 3.38
CA ARG A 92 -10.24 16.94 1.99
C ARG A 92 -9.50 15.99 1.04
N ARG A 93 -8.40 15.38 1.48
CA ARG A 93 -7.60 14.44 0.69
C ARG A 93 -8.28 13.08 0.46
N ASP A 94 -9.28 12.74 1.30
CA ASP A 94 -9.96 11.45 1.27
C ASP A 94 -11.28 11.53 0.46
N ILE A 95 -11.69 12.76 0.10
CA ILE A 95 -12.84 12.99 -0.77
C ILE A 95 -12.45 12.61 -2.20
N PRO A 96 -13.16 11.68 -2.86
CA PRO A 96 -12.87 11.30 -4.23
C PRO A 96 -13.20 12.44 -5.19
N THR A 97 -12.21 12.84 -6.01
CA THR A 97 -12.34 13.92 -6.99
C THR A 97 -12.34 13.43 -8.44
N GLU A 98 -11.94 12.17 -8.66
CA GLU A 98 -11.83 11.56 -9.98
C GLU A 98 -12.14 10.06 -9.95
N ARG A 99 -12.27 9.46 -11.13
CA ARG A 99 -12.46 8.02 -11.29
C ARG A 99 -11.27 7.25 -10.77
N ARG A 100 -11.49 6.28 -9.86
CA ARG A 100 -10.40 5.44 -9.34
C ARG A 100 -9.87 4.47 -10.38
N LYS A 101 -8.55 4.28 -10.37
CA LYS A 101 -7.87 3.32 -11.23
C LYS A 101 -8.28 1.88 -10.90
N ALA A 102 -8.26 1.01 -11.92
CA ALA A 102 -8.70 -0.38 -11.80
C ALA A 102 -8.00 -1.14 -10.65
N ASN A 103 -6.69 -0.94 -10.46
CA ASN A 103 -5.94 -1.60 -9.40
C ASN A 103 -6.35 -1.14 -7.99
N THR A 104 -6.74 0.13 -7.83
CA THR A 104 -7.30 0.63 -6.56
C THR A 104 -8.62 -0.06 -6.26
N VAL A 105 -9.52 -0.13 -7.25
CA VAL A 105 -10.81 -0.83 -7.10
C VAL A 105 -10.60 -2.31 -6.78
N ALA A 106 -9.68 -2.99 -7.49
CA ALA A 106 -9.35 -4.38 -7.22
C ALA A 106 -8.82 -4.62 -5.79
N ASN A 107 -8.06 -3.67 -5.22
CA ASN A 107 -7.62 -3.74 -3.83
C ASN A 107 -8.81 -3.73 -2.85
N GLU A 108 -9.75 -2.82 -3.03
CA GLU A 108 -10.96 -2.75 -2.18
C GLU A 108 -11.78 -4.04 -2.28
N MET A 109 -11.94 -4.57 -3.50
CA MET A 109 -12.64 -5.84 -3.71
C MET A 109 -11.90 -7.04 -3.09
N GLN A 110 -10.56 -7.03 -3.04
CA GLN A 110 -9.77 -8.06 -2.37
C GLN A 110 -9.95 -8.02 -0.85
N VAL A 111 -10.04 -6.84 -0.25
CA VAL A 111 -10.33 -6.69 1.19
C VAL A 111 -11.71 -7.27 1.51
N LEU A 112 -12.72 -6.89 0.74
CA LEU A 112 -14.08 -7.43 0.91
C LEU A 112 -14.12 -8.95 0.70
N ARG A 113 -13.36 -9.46 -0.27
CA ARG A 113 -13.23 -10.91 -0.50
C ARG A 113 -12.64 -11.64 0.70
N ALA A 114 -11.58 -11.09 1.31
CA ALA A 114 -10.95 -11.67 2.49
C ALA A 114 -11.93 -11.77 3.66
N PHE A 115 -12.72 -10.72 3.90
CA PHE A 115 -13.77 -10.73 4.90
C PHE A 115 -14.83 -11.82 4.64
N PHE A 116 -15.34 -11.94 3.40
CA PHE A 116 -16.32 -12.99 3.08
C PHE A 116 -15.73 -14.41 3.08
N THR A 117 -14.42 -14.55 2.90
CA THR A 117 -13.74 -15.84 3.06
C THR A 117 -13.70 -16.22 4.54
N GLU A 118 -13.40 -15.28 5.43
CA GLU A 118 -13.44 -15.50 6.88
C GLU A 118 -14.83 -15.93 7.35
N LEU A 119 -15.90 -15.27 6.86
CA LEU A 119 -17.28 -15.66 7.22
C LEU A 119 -17.65 -17.07 6.73
N GLU A 120 -17.06 -17.52 5.60
CA GLU A 120 -17.23 -18.88 5.12
C GLU A 120 -16.42 -19.88 5.96
N ASP A 121 -15.16 -19.55 6.28
CA ASP A 121 -14.27 -20.40 7.08
C ASP A 121 -14.76 -20.55 8.53
N THR A 122 -15.47 -19.54 9.06
CA THR A 122 -16.14 -19.59 10.37
C THR A 122 -17.59 -20.10 10.33
N GLU A 123 -18.02 -20.63 9.20
CA GLU A 123 -19.37 -21.20 9.00
C GLU A 123 -20.54 -20.22 9.22
N GLU A 124 -20.29 -18.90 9.29
CA GLU A 124 -21.34 -17.89 9.40
C GLU A 124 -22.17 -17.79 8.10
N ILE A 125 -21.55 -18.10 6.98
CA ILE A 125 -22.21 -18.27 5.67
C ILE A 125 -21.78 -19.60 5.04
N SER A 126 -22.67 -20.25 4.34
CA SER A 126 -22.39 -21.54 3.67
C SER A 126 -21.42 -21.39 2.48
N ARG A 127 -21.40 -20.23 1.83
CA ARG A 127 -20.53 -19.95 0.68
C ARG A 127 -20.38 -18.46 0.46
N SER A 128 -19.14 -18.01 0.28
CA SER A 128 -18.80 -16.63 -0.05
C SER A 128 -19.45 -16.18 -1.37
N PRO A 129 -20.01 -14.94 -1.45
CA PRO A 129 -20.56 -14.40 -2.68
C PRO A 129 -19.53 -14.38 -3.82
N PHE A 130 -18.25 -14.21 -3.52
CA PHE A 130 -17.17 -14.30 -4.52
C PHE A 130 -16.96 -15.72 -5.09
N ARG A 131 -17.38 -16.77 -4.39
CA ARG A 131 -17.33 -18.16 -4.87
C ARG A 131 -18.59 -18.58 -5.60
N LYS A 132 -19.70 -17.84 -5.44
CA LYS A 132 -20.96 -18.07 -6.16
C LYS A 132 -20.91 -17.59 -7.60
N ILE A 133 -20.04 -16.61 -7.91
CA ILE A 133 -19.88 -16.05 -9.26
C ILE A 133 -18.90 -16.84 -10.11
N SER A 134 -19.00 -16.73 -11.43
CA SER A 134 -18.09 -17.37 -12.39
C SER A 134 -16.63 -16.89 -12.18
N ARG A 135 -15.68 -17.71 -12.63
CA ARG A 135 -14.25 -17.38 -12.57
C ARG A 135 -13.95 -16.05 -13.25
N ASP A 136 -14.50 -15.81 -14.43
CA ASP A 136 -14.23 -14.62 -15.22
C ASP A 136 -14.75 -13.34 -14.54
N ARG A 137 -15.98 -13.38 -14.01
CA ARG A 137 -16.54 -12.27 -13.22
C ARG A 137 -15.72 -11.98 -11.97
N ARG A 138 -15.24 -13.02 -11.28
CA ARG A 138 -14.35 -12.88 -10.12
C ARG A 138 -13.03 -12.22 -10.50
N LEU A 139 -12.46 -12.57 -11.66
CA LEU A 139 -11.27 -11.92 -12.17
C LEU A 139 -11.50 -10.42 -12.46
N ILE A 140 -12.66 -10.06 -13.04
CA ILE A 140 -13.02 -8.64 -13.24
C ILE A 140 -13.01 -7.87 -11.91
N LEU A 141 -13.48 -8.50 -10.83
CA LEU A 141 -13.56 -7.87 -9.51
C LEU A 141 -12.18 -7.69 -8.85
N THR A 142 -11.30 -8.68 -8.95
CA THR A 142 -10.13 -8.79 -8.07
C THR A 142 -8.78 -8.80 -8.79
N LYS A 143 -8.74 -8.96 -10.14
CA LYS A 143 -7.49 -9.03 -10.89
C LYS A 143 -6.88 -7.64 -11.05
N LYS A 144 -5.64 -7.52 -10.67
CA LYS A 144 -4.82 -6.33 -10.94
C LYS A 144 -4.21 -6.42 -12.32
N LYS A 145 -4.08 -5.26 -12.96
CA LYS A 145 -3.28 -5.08 -14.17
C LYS A 145 -1.97 -4.40 -13.78
N TYR A 146 -0.89 -4.95 -14.22
CA TYR A 146 0.42 -4.33 -14.07
C TYR A 146 0.92 -3.99 -15.47
N ASP A 147 1.40 -2.77 -15.61
CA ASP A 147 2.13 -2.36 -16.79
C ASP A 147 3.50 -3.05 -16.79
N ASP A 148 4.15 -3.12 -17.92
CA ASP A 148 5.52 -3.60 -18.02
C ASP A 148 6.43 -2.75 -17.11
N PRO A 149 7.34 -3.38 -16.38
CA PRO A 149 8.22 -2.64 -15.49
C PRO A 149 9.09 -1.68 -16.26
N VAL A 150 9.01 -0.39 -15.91
CA VAL A 150 9.93 0.63 -16.41
C VAL A 150 11.19 0.57 -15.55
N PHE A 151 12.32 0.43 -16.18
CA PHE A 151 13.64 0.38 -15.54
C PHE A 151 14.60 1.37 -16.20
N LEU A 152 15.57 1.81 -15.44
CA LEU A 152 16.61 2.70 -15.92
C LEU A 152 17.64 1.89 -16.75
N ARG A 153 17.86 2.25 -17.99
CA ARG A 153 18.90 1.65 -18.82
C ARG A 153 20.28 2.13 -18.38
N ARG A 154 21.31 1.40 -18.76
CA ARG A 154 22.67 1.73 -18.38
C ARG A 154 23.09 3.12 -18.84
N GLU A 155 22.78 3.46 -20.07
CA GLU A 155 23.11 4.75 -20.68
C GLU A 155 22.41 5.91 -19.95
N GLU A 156 21.14 5.71 -19.55
CA GLU A 156 20.37 6.68 -18.78
C GLU A 156 20.96 6.86 -17.37
N PHE A 157 21.38 5.76 -16.72
CA PHE A 157 22.05 5.81 -15.43
C PHE A 157 23.39 6.55 -15.52
N GLU A 158 24.22 6.27 -16.56
CA GLU A 158 25.49 6.92 -16.78
C GLU A 158 25.31 8.42 -17.06
N ALA A 159 24.30 8.80 -17.83
CA ALA A 159 23.96 10.20 -18.05
C ALA A 159 23.62 10.94 -16.75
N ILE A 160 22.83 10.31 -15.86
CA ILE A 160 22.52 10.90 -14.56
C ILE A 160 23.77 10.97 -13.67
N ARG A 161 24.62 9.94 -13.68
CA ARG A 161 25.84 9.90 -12.90
C ARG A 161 26.79 11.05 -13.31
N ASP A 162 26.91 11.30 -14.60
CA ASP A 162 27.85 12.26 -15.15
C ASP A 162 27.27 13.69 -15.23
N PHE A 163 25.95 13.83 -15.09
CA PHE A 163 25.27 15.13 -15.04
C PHE A 163 25.68 15.96 -13.83
N GLU A 164 26.03 17.22 -14.04
CA GLU A 164 26.32 18.19 -12.97
C GLU A 164 25.06 19.00 -12.60
N PRO A 165 24.37 18.63 -11.50
CA PRO A 165 23.14 19.30 -11.12
C PRO A 165 23.41 20.65 -10.45
N VAL A 166 22.40 21.52 -10.48
CA VAL A 166 22.37 22.71 -9.63
C VAL A 166 22.46 22.30 -8.15
N GLN A 167 22.99 23.18 -7.30
CA GLN A 167 23.26 22.91 -5.88
C GLN A 167 22.09 22.26 -5.14
N THR A 168 20.85 22.67 -5.44
CA THR A 168 19.64 22.15 -4.77
C THR A 168 19.29 20.70 -5.14
N LEU A 169 19.95 20.12 -6.14
CA LEU A 169 19.74 18.74 -6.60
C LEU A 169 20.95 17.81 -6.36
N VAL A 170 22.09 18.35 -5.89
CA VAL A 170 23.32 17.57 -5.61
C VAL A 170 23.02 16.41 -4.68
N GLU A 171 22.46 16.70 -3.51
CA GLU A 171 22.09 15.70 -2.51
C GLU A 171 21.07 14.68 -3.05
N THR A 172 20.13 15.15 -3.88
CA THR A 172 19.14 14.26 -4.53
C THR A 172 19.83 13.28 -5.47
N LYS A 173 20.81 13.74 -6.25
CA LYS A 173 21.61 12.89 -7.15
C LYS A 173 22.38 11.85 -6.35
N GLU A 174 23.07 12.24 -5.30
CA GLU A 174 23.82 11.33 -4.44
C GLU A 174 22.94 10.25 -3.80
N ALA A 175 21.80 10.66 -3.22
CA ALA A 175 20.83 9.74 -2.68
C ALA A 175 20.26 8.78 -3.74
N PHE A 176 19.98 9.28 -4.93
CA PHE A 176 19.47 8.49 -6.04
C PHE A 176 20.48 7.45 -6.53
N LEU A 177 21.72 7.86 -6.79
CA LEU A 177 22.79 6.95 -7.23
C LEU A 177 23.07 5.87 -6.17
N LEU A 178 23.12 6.26 -4.90
CA LEU A 178 23.30 5.32 -3.80
C LEU A 178 22.13 4.34 -3.71
N HIS A 179 20.89 4.83 -3.82
CA HIS A 179 19.69 3.99 -3.79
C HIS A 179 19.66 2.99 -4.95
N CYS A 180 20.08 3.40 -6.15
CA CYS A 180 20.24 2.51 -7.31
C CYS A 180 21.30 1.41 -7.03
N ALA A 181 22.44 1.78 -6.46
CA ALA A 181 23.51 0.83 -6.14
C ALA A 181 23.07 -0.22 -5.10
N LEU A 182 22.26 0.19 -4.13
CA LEU A 182 21.82 -0.68 -3.05
C LEU A 182 20.61 -1.56 -3.45
N GLY A 183 19.80 -1.16 -4.42
CA GLY A 183 18.63 -1.90 -4.89
C GLY A 183 17.57 -2.17 -3.81
N CYS A 184 17.61 -1.44 -2.70
CA CYS A 184 16.76 -1.66 -1.53
C CYS A 184 15.42 -0.90 -1.64
N ARG A 185 14.48 -1.18 -0.73
CA ARG A 185 13.26 -0.38 -0.62
C ARG A 185 13.56 0.96 0.05
N ILE A 186 12.90 2.03 -0.39
CA ILE A 186 13.05 3.36 0.22
C ILE A 186 12.83 3.36 1.73
N GLY A 187 11.96 2.49 2.27
CA GLY A 187 11.72 2.39 3.71
C GLY A 187 12.90 1.80 4.48
N ASP A 188 13.67 0.92 3.86
CA ASP A 188 14.89 0.36 4.42
C ASP A 188 16.04 1.36 4.26
N PHE A 189 16.18 1.95 3.06
CA PHE A 189 17.20 2.95 2.75
C PHE A 189 17.22 4.13 3.75
N GLN A 190 16.03 4.62 4.14
CA GLN A 190 15.91 5.73 5.11
C GLN A 190 16.44 5.41 6.51
N LYS A 191 16.68 4.15 6.83
CA LYS A 191 17.10 3.67 8.14
C LYS A 191 18.58 3.28 8.21
N PHE A 192 19.27 3.25 7.07
CA PHE A 192 20.66 2.84 7.04
C PHE A 192 21.54 3.81 7.81
N THR A 193 22.49 3.23 8.52
CA THR A 193 23.57 3.88 9.25
C THR A 193 24.89 3.20 8.89
N MET A 194 25.99 3.69 9.41
CA MET A 194 27.29 3.05 9.22
C MET A 194 27.36 1.63 9.82
N ASP A 195 26.50 1.29 10.78
CA ASP A 195 26.40 -0.05 11.36
C ASP A 195 25.95 -1.12 10.36
N ASN A 196 25.33 -0.70 9.25
CA ASN A 196 24.94 -1.59 8.17
C ASN A 196 26.09 -1.91 7.21
N VAL A 197 27.25 -1.24 7.34
CA VAL A 197 28.39 -1.41 6.44
C VAL A 197 29.41 -2.32 7.10
N SER A 198 29.83 -3.35 6.38
CA SER A 198 30.86 -4.30 6.82
C SER A 198 31.84 -4.57 5.68
N VAL A 199 32.94 -5.25 5.99
CA VAL A 199 33.94 -5.69 5.02
C VAL A 199 34.09 -7.19 5.16
N SER A 200 34.06 -7.92 4.04
CA SER A 200 34.27 -9.36 4.01
C SER A 200 35.73 -9.72 4.31
N GLU A 201 36.01 -11.00 4.52
CA GLU A 201 37.38 -11.53 4.70
C GLU A 201 38.27 -11.22 3.48
N ASP A 202 37.70 -11.17 2.29
CA ASP A 202 38.38 -10.81 1.04
C ASP A 202 38.54 -9.29 0.83
N GLY A 203 38.17 -8.46 1.82
CA GLY A 203 38.29 -7.01 1.76
C GLY A 203 37.21 -6.33 0.95
N ILE A 204 36.11 -6.99 0.58
CA ILE A 204 35.03 -6.43 -0.18
C ILE A 204 34.03 -5.73 0.76
N PRO A 205 33.82 -4.41 0.64
CA PRO A 205 32.81 -3.70 1.43
C PRO A 205 31.41 -4.08 0.97
N TYR A 206 30.51 -4.28 1.92
CA TYR A 206 29.11 -4.61 1.65
C TYR A 206 28.18 -3.94 2.67
N ILE A 207 26.90 -3.81 2.31
CA ILE A 207 25.83 -3.45 3.23
C ILE A 207 25.00 -4.67 3.56
N HIS A 208 24.56 -4.77 4.82
CA HIS A 208 23.68 -5.85 5.27
C HIS A 208 22.54 -5.32 6.13
N TYR A 209 21.36 -5.93 5.98
CA TYR A 209 20.16 -5.51 6.71
C TYR A 209 19.04 -6.54 6.62
N LEU A 210 18.13 -6.50 7.60
CA LEU A 210 16.86 -7.25 7.56
C LEU A 210 15.75 -6.35 6.98
N PRO A 211 15.17 -6.71 5.81
CA PRO A 211 14.11 -5.90 5.19
C PRO A 211 12.88 -5.83 6.10
N GLU A 212 12.44 -4.62 6.43
CA GLU A 212 11.33 -4.40 7.38
C GLU A 212 10.01 -5.00 6.91
N LYS A 213 9.72 -4.94 5.60
CA LYS A 213 8.46 -5.43 5.05
C LYS A 213 8.29 -6.95 5.15
N THR A 214 9.39 -7.69 5.21
CA THR A 214 9.40 -9.16 5.29
C THR A 214 9.78 -9.67 6.68
N LYS A 215 10.11 -8.77 7.60
CA LYS A 215 10.42 -9.09 8.99
C LYS A 215 9.22 -9.78 9.64
N GLY A 216 9.41 -11.02 10.08
CA GLY A 216 8.37 -11.82 10.74
C GLY A 216 7.38 -12.54 9.80
N THR A 217 7.46 -12.38 8.48
CA THR A 217 6.58 -13.07 7.52
C THR A 217 7.25 -14.24 6.80
N GLN A 218 8.57 -14.31 6.80
CA GLN A 218 9.34 -15.42 6.27
C GLN A 218 9.82 -16.31 7.43
N LYS A 219 9.76 -17.63 7.23
CA LYS A 219 10.27 -18.63 8.19
C LYS A 219 11.77 -18.42 8.50
N ASP A 220 12.51 -17.87 7.53
CA ASP A 220 13.89 -17.46 7.69
C ASP A 220 13.93 -15.93 7.60
N ASN A 221 14.38 -15.26 8.66
CA ASN A 221 14.74 -13.85 8.64
C ASN A 221 16.01 -13.68 7.77
N SER A 222 15.83 -13.80 6.45
CA SER A 222 16.95 -13.73 5.51
C SER A 222 17.49 -12.30 5.47
N GLU A 223 18.71 -12.16 5.91
CA GLU A 223 19.46 -10.92 5.78
C GLU A 223 19.79 -10.67 4.30
N VAL A 224 19.64 -9.42 3.87
CA VAL A 224 20.07 -8.98 2.54
C VAL A 224 21.49 -8.48 2.65
N VAL A 225 22.37 -9.02 1.80
CA VAL A 225 23.77 -8.61 1.68
C VAL A 225 23.99 -8.08 0.27
N THR A 226 24.47 -6.84 0.14
CA THR A 226 24.73 -6.20 -1.15
C THR A 226 26.16 -5.66 -1.17
N PRO A 227 27.04 -6.14 -2.08
CA PRO A 227 28.37 -5.57 -2.27
C PRO A 227 28.29 -4.10 -2.67
N LEU A 228 29.21 -3.28 -2.17
CA LEU A 228 29.25 -1.86 -2.44
C LEU A 228 30.18 -1.58 -3.64
N VAL A 229 29.62 -1.03 -4.72
CA VAL A 229 30.38 -0.50 -5.82
C VAL A 229 31.12 0.77 -5.41
N ARG A 230 32.22 1.09 -6.09
CA ARG A 230 33.16 2.16 -5.69
C ARG A 230 32.45 3.50 -5.48
N TYR A 231 31.65 3.95 -6.42
CA TYR A 231 30.95 5.25 -6.29
C TYR A 231 29.97 5.29 -5.12
N ALA A 232 29.32 4.17 -4.81
CA ALA A 232 28.42 4.07 -3.65
C ALA A 232 29.21 4.18 -2.34
N LEU A 233 30.36 3.49 -2.28
CA LEU A 233 31.24 3.57 -1.13
C LEU A 233 31.78 5.00 -0.90
N ASP A 234 32.12 5.70 -1.98
CA ASP A 234 32.58 7.10 -1.92
C ASP A 234 31.48 8.04 -1.40
N ILE A 235 30.23 7.85 -1.84
CA ILE A 235 29.08 8.58 -1.31
C ILE A 235 28.88 8.27 0.18
N ILE A 236 28.90 6.99 0.56
CA ILE A 236 28.72 6.57 1.96
C ILE A 236 29.81 7.16 2.86
N LYS A 237 31.08 7.09 2.46
CA LYS A 237 32.20 7.66 3.21
C LYS A 237 32.05 9.17 3.47
N ARG A 238 31.57 9.90 2.46
CA ARG A 238 31.36 11.35 2.54
C ARG A 238 30.13 11.72 3.37
N THR A 239 29.00 11.01 3.17
CA THR A 239 27.72 11.36 3.74
C THR A 239 27.40 10.63 5.04
N GLN A 240 28.02 9.46 5.28
CA GLN A 240 27.71 8.57 6.39
C GLN A 240 26.20 8.29 6.52
N PHE A 241 25.52 8.11 5.39
CA PHE A 241 24.06 8.04 5.26
C PHE A 241 23.30 9.27 5.78
N ASN A 242 23.99 10.36 6.08
CA ASN A 242 23.33 11.61 6.43
C ASN A 242 22.85 12.33 5.16
N LEU A 243 21.70 11.90 4.67
CA LEU A 243 21.03 12.41 3.47
C LEU A 243 19.73 13.09 3.90
N PRO A 244 19.73 14.40 4.17
CA PRO A 244 18.55 15.14 4.66
C PRO A 244 17.33 14.98 3.76
N ILE A 245 17.52 14.83 2.43
CA ILE A 245 16.43 14.60 1.47
C ILE A 245 15.56 13.37 1.83
N LEU A 246 16.12 12.37 2.51
CA LEU A 246 15.40 11.18 2.96
C LEU A 246 14.64 11.42 4.27
N LYS A 247 15.02 12.45 5.04
CA LYS A 247 14.49 12.76 6.37
C LYS A 247 13.41 13.86 6.35
N TYR A 248 13.08 14.44 5.19
CA TYR A 248 12.07 15.48 5.08
C TYR A 248 10.70 15.02 5.60
N PRO A 249 9.90 15.93 6.22
CA PRO A 249 8.55 15.60 6.71
C PRO A 249 7.61 15.05 5.62
N SER A 250 7.83 15.44 4.35
CA SER A 250 7.13 14.88 3.20
C SER A 250 7.57 13.45 2.84
N GLY A 251 8.63 12.94 3.48
CA GLY A 251 9.12 11.56 3.36
C GLY A 251 9.30 11.11 1.91
N LYS A 252 8.80 9.90 1.63
CA LYS A 252 8.90 9.26 0.30
C LYS A 252 8.34 10.13 -0.84
N SER A 253 7.31 10.92 -0.59
CA SER A 253 6.72 11.81 -1.60
C SER A 253 7.63 12.96 -1.99
N GLY A 254 8.35 13.56 -1.02
CA GLY A 254 9.32 14.63 -1.27
C GLY A 254 10.51 14.14 -2.09
N TYR A 255 11.07 13.00 -1.69
CA TYR A 255 12.16 12.36 -2.43
C TYR A 255 11.77 12.03 -3.88
N ASN A 256 10.60 11.43 -4.10
CA ASN A 256 10.12 11.13 -5.45
C ASN A 256 9.93 12.39 -6.33
N LYS A 257 9.48 13.51 -5.74
CA LYS A 257 9.37 14.78 -6.48
C LYS A 257 10.74 15.30 -6.91
N LYS A 258 11.72 15.24 -6.02
CA LYS A 258 13.10 15.67 -6.30
C LYS A 258 13.79 14.77 -7.34
N ILE A 259 13.56 13.45 -7.28
CA ILE A 259 14.04 12.54 -8.35
C ILE A 259 13.48 12.96 -9.72
N LYS A 260 12.18 13.23 -9.82
CA LYS A 260 11.58 13.69 -11.07
C LYS A 260 12.23 14.97 -11.60
N GLN A 261 12.51 15.94 -10.72
CA GLN A 261 13.22 17.15 -11.09
C GLN A 261 14.66 16.88 -11.57
N LEU A 262 15.37 15.98 -10.89
CA LEU A 262 16.71 15.54 -11.28
C LEU A 262 16.70 14.90 -12.66
N LEU A 263 15.79 13.95 -12.91
CA LEU A 263 15.69 13.25 -14.18
C LEU A 263 15.32 14.19 -15.32
N GLN A 264 14.42 15.15 -15.09
CA GLN A 264 14.05 16.16 -16.08
C GLN A 264 15.22 17.12 -16.40
N ALA A 265 16.10 17.37 -15.44
CA ALA A 265 17.27 18.24 -15.65
C ALA A 265 18.43 17.50 -16.32
N ALA A 266 18.51 16.18 -16.17
CA ALA A 266 19.56 15.35 -16.77
C ALA A 266 19.24 14.90 -18.21
N GLY A 267 18.02 15.16 -18.74
CA GLY A 267 17.54 14.77 -20.07
C GLY A 267 16.58 13.60 -19.95
#